data_1c2a8d24cf69be5b63affa93a24de70d
#
_entry.id   1c2a8d24cf69be5b63affa93a24de70d
#
_cell.length_a   1.000
_cell.length_b   1.000
_cell.length_c   1.000
_cell.angle_alpha   90.00
_cell.angle_beta   90.00
_cell.angle_gamma   90.00
#
_symmetry.space_group_name_H-M   'P 1'
#
loop_
_entity.id
_entity.type
_entity.pdbx_description
1 polymer ?
#
loop_
_entity_poly.entity_id
_entity_poly.type
_entity_poly.pdbx_seq_one_letter_code
_entity_poly.pdbx_strand_id
1 'polypeptide(L)'
;MTWVMDGKVNVISIADREKTEMEEGMLPLSTRNVYPSRFLTEVEKSATDILQNYIRYTGQTEGALSMQFFWKPGRGIQVCEIAGRFFGYEHELTDMVYGFQTEELLLDYLYEKDRIKEMFDCHDIYHPVKYGAVLYFQGRQLQIADQTAACELAKEKLRCKTLDFL
;
A
#
# COMPACT_ATOMS: atom_id res chain seq x y z
N MET A 1 4.61 -0.29 -0.18
CA MET A 1 5.34 0.95 0.21
C MET A 1 6.56 0.59 1.02
N THR A 2 7.64 1.31 0.86
CA THR A 2 8.91 1.08 1.55
C THR A 2 9.61 2.40 1.89
N TRP A 3 10.55 2.33 2.82
CA TRP A 3 11.49 3.39 3.13
C TRP A 3 12.91 2.88 2.95
N VAL A 4 13.74 3.65 2.26
CA VAL A 4 15.17 3.37 2.15
C VAL A 4 15.89 4.12 3.27
N MET A 5 16.70 3.40 4.03
CA MET A 5 17.54 3.96 5.09
C MET A 5 18.91 3.30 5.03
N ASP A 6 19.97 4.11 4.95
CA ASP A 6 21.36 3.66 4.82
C ASP A 6 21.57 2.64 3.67
N GLY A 7 20.88 2.84 2.53
CA GLY A 7 20.96 1.95 1.40
C GLY A 7 20.29 0.58 1.58
N LYS A 8 19.42 0.45 2.60
CA LYS A 8 18.61 -0.74 2.87
C LYS A 8 17.12 -0.42 2.68
N VAL A 9 16.41 -1.31 1.99
CA VAL A 9 14.96 -1.24 1.83
C VAL A 9 14.28 -1.79 3.08
N ASN A 10 13.40 -0.98 3.68
CA ASN A 10 12.55 -1.38 4.80
C ASN A 10 11.09 -1.33 4.34
N VAL A 11 10.38 -2.46 4.43
CA VAL A 11 9.00 -2.57 3.95
C VAL A 11 8.05 -1.98 4.99
N ILE A 12 7.18 -1.08 4.55
CA ILE A 12 6.12 -0.49 5.38
C ILE A 12 4.82 -1.29 5.21
N SER A 13 4.46 -1.59 3.97
CA SER A 13 3.22 -2.31 3.66
C SER A 13 3.27 -2.96 2.29
N ILE A 14 2.53 -4.06 2.14
CA ILE A 14 2.20 -4.66 0.85
C ILE A 14 0.69 -4.88 0.82
N ALA A 15 0.05 -4.40 -0.24
CA ALA A 15 -1.39 -4.47 -0.42
C ALA A 15 -1.78 -5.20 -1.70
N ASP A 16 -2.96 -5.81 -1.70
CA ASP A 16 -3.59 -6.28 -2.92
C ASP A 16 -4.40 -5.15 -3.55
N ARG A 17 -4.13 -4.85 -4.83
CA ARG A 17 -4.97 -3.96 -5.64
C ARG A 17 -5.86 -4.81 -6.53
N GLU A 18 -7.13 -4.90 -6.15
CA GLU A 18 -8.13 -5.60 -6.95
C GLU A 18 -8.70 -4.69 -8.05
N LYS A 19 -9.04 -5.30 -9.16
CA LYS A 19 -9.56 -4.59 -10.35
C LYS A 19 -10.81 -5.28 -10.85
N THR A 20 -11.61 -4.53 -11.66
CA THR A 20 -12.70 -5.12 -12.44
C THR A 20 -12.16 -6.19 -13.39
N GLU A 21 -13.03 -7.10 -13.83
CA GLU A 21 -12.73 -7.99 -14.94
C GLU A 21 -12.38 -7.17 -16.19
N MET A 22 -11.56 -7.76 -17.04
CA MET A 22 -11.14 -7.12 -18.29
C MET A 22 -12.25 -7.34 -19.34
N GLU A 23 -12.91 -6.26 -19.73
CA GLU A 23 -13.85 -6.24 -20.85
C GLU A 23 -13.18 -5.74 -22.11
N GLU A 24 -13.65 -6.20 -23.28
CA GLU A 24 -13.09 -5.81 -24.57
C GLU A 24 -13.21 -4.28 -24.77
N GLY A 25 -12.08 -3.62 -25.03
CA GLY A 25 -11.99 -2.17 -25.23
C GLY A 25 -12.02 -1.32 -23.96
N MET A 26 -12.07 -1.93 -22.76
CA MET A 26 -12.02 -1.20 -21.48
C MET A 26 -10.78 -1.57 -20.67
N LEU A 27 -10.18 -0.57 -20.03
CA LEU A 27 -9.11 -0.82 -19.07
C LEU A 27 -9.70 -1.25 -17.73
N PRO A 28 -9.12 -2.27 -17.07
CA PRO A 28 -9.57 -2.68 -15.74
C PRO A 28 -9.41 -1.54 -14.73
N LEU A 29 -10.48 -1.23 -14.02
CA LEU A 29 -10.51 -0.17 -13.01
C LEU A 29 -10.26 -0.77 -11.62
N SER A 30 -9.56 -0.02 -10.76
CA SER A 30 -9.37 -0.44 -9.37
C SER A 30 -10.70 -0.44 -8.64
N THR A 31 -10.97 -1.53 -7.92
CA THR A 31 -12.20 -1.70 -7.12
C THR A 31 -11.91 -1.57 -5.63
N ARG A 32 -10.76 -2.07 -5.18
CA ARG A 32 -10.31 -1.92 -3.80
C ARG A 32 -8.81 -2.17 -3.66
N ASN A 33 -8.23 -1.59 -2.60
CA ASN A 33 -6.93 -2.00 -2.07
C ASN A 33 -7.15 -2.64 -0.70
N VAL A 34 -6.55 -3.80 -0.46
CA VAL A 34 -6.71 -4.58 0.79
C VAL A 34 -5.37 -4.73 1.48
N TYR A 35 -5.34 -4.46 2.79
CA TYR A 35 -4.15 -4.50 3.65
C TYR A 35 -4.33 -5.45 4.83
N PRO A 36 -3.33 -6.25 5.16
CA PRO A 36 -2.16 -6.59 4.32
C PRO A 36 -2.56 -7.40 3.10
N SER A 37 -1.63 -7.54 2.15
CA SER A 37 -1.78 -8.47 1.03
C SER A 37 -1.99 -9.90 1.52
N ARG A 38 -2.93 -10.62 0.92
CA ARG A 38 -3.10 -12.07 1.16
C ARG A 38 -1.93 -12.92 0.63
N PHE A 39 -1.08 -12.33 -0.20
CA PHE A 39 0.11 -12.97 -0.78
C PHE A 39 1.41 -12.45 -0.15
N LEU A 40 1.33 -11.82 1.03
CA LEU A 40 2.45 -11.16 1.67
C LEU A 40 3.67 -12.08 1.79
N THR A 41 3.47 -13.30 2.27
CA THR A 41 4.53 -14.29 2.48
C THR A 41 5.21 -14.75 1.18
N GLU A 42 4.47 -14.76 0.08
CA GLU A 42 4.97 -15.21 -1.21
C GLU A 42 5.71 -14.10 -1.98
N VAL A 43 5.36 -12.83 -1.74
CA VAL A 43 5.87 -11.73 -2.57
C VAL A 43 6.89 -10.85 -1.86
N GLU A 44 6.87 -10.75 -0.53
CA GLU A 44 7.66 -9.77 0.24
C GLU A 44 9.14 -9.86 -0.10
N LYS A 45 9.72 -11.06 0.04
CA LYS A 45 11.15 -11.25 -0.22
C LYS A 45 11.54 -10.86 -1.65
N SER A 46 10.77 -11.32 -2.64
CA SER A 46 11.07 -11.04 -4.05
C SER A 46 10.89 -9.56 -4.39
N ALA A 47 9.88 -8.90 -3.81
CA ALA A 47 9.64 -7.48 -3.98
C ALA A 47 10.78 -6.65 -3.36
N THR A 48 11.20 -7.00 -2.15
CA THR A 48 12.32 -6.36 -1.46
C THR A 48 13.63 -6.55 -2.23
N ASP A 49 13.92 -7.75 -2.72
CA ASP A 49 15.13 -8.03 -3.51
C ASP A 49 15.18 -7.18 -4.81
N ILE A 50 14.04 -7.00 -5.49
CA ILE A 50 13.92 -6.14 -6.67
C ILE A 50 14.23 -4.68 -6.30
N LEU A 51 13.61 -4.16 -5.24
CA LEU A 51 13.84 -2.79 -4.78
C LEU A 51 15.26 -2.58 -4.29
N GLN A 52 15.84 -3.56 -3.61
CA GLN A 52 17.23 -3.51 -3.16
C GLN A 52 18.22 -3.45 -4.35
N ASN A 53 17.93 -4.16 -5.42
CA ASN A 53 18.72 -4.07 -6.65
C ASN A 53 18.53 -2.72 -7.35
N TYR A 54 17.28 -2.20 -7.37
CA TYR A 54 16.99 -0.89 -7.93
C TYR A 54 17.76 0.23 -7.22
N ILE A 55 17.76 0.27 -5.88
CA ILE A 55 18.49 1.31 -5.14
C ILE A 55 20.02 1.19 -5.29
N ARG A 56 20.56 -0.02 -5.40
CA ARG A 56 21.98 -0.22 -5.72
C ARG A 56 22.34 0.38 -7.08
N TYR A 57 21.46 0.22 -8.06
CA TYR A 57 21.69 0.75 -9.42
C TYR A 57 21.55 2.27 -9.47
N THR A 58 20.55 2.83 -8.78
CA THR A 58 20.27 4.28 -8.78
C THR A 58 21.14 5.06 -7.81
N GLY A 59 21.79 4.40 -6.84
CA GLY A 59 22.53 5.05 -5.78
C GLY A 59 21.66 5.67 -4.68
N GLN A 60 20.37 5.34 -4.62
CA GLN A 60 19.48 5.85 -3.59
C GLN A 60 19.84 5.24 -2.24
N THR A 61 20.14 6.09 -1.25
CA THR A 61 20.51 5.68 0.11
C THR A 61 19.43 5.99 1.13
N GLU A 62 18.50 6.90 0.81
CA GLU A 62 17.50 7.43 1.74
C GLU A 62 16.18 7.73 1.03
N GLY A 63 15.08 7.67 1.79
CA GLY A 63 13.80 8.23 1.41
C GLY A 63 12.74 7.22 0.97
N ALA A 64 11.59 7.75 0.62
CA ALA A 64 10.43 6.97 0.23
C ALA A 64 10.65 6.23 -1.10
N LEU A 65 10.15 5.00 -1.17
CA LEU A 65 10.14 4.22 -2.39
C LEU A 65 8.88 3.34 -2.42
N SER A 66 8.18 3.36 -3.55
CA SER A 66 6.99 2.53 -3.75
C SER A 66 7.12 1.76 -5.04
N MET A 67 6.59 0.54 -5.06
CA MET A 67 6.57 -0.29 -6.25
C MET A 67 5.16 -0.83 -6.51
N GLN A 68 4.70 -0.70 -7.72
CA GLN A 68 3.51 -1.38 -8.22
C GLN A 68 3.92 -2.55 -9.12
N PHE A 69 3.33 -3.70 -8.88
CA PHE A 69 3.68 -4.91 -9.63
C PHE A 69 2.48 -5.85 -9.78
N PHE A 70 2.56 -6.70 -10.79
CA PHE A 70 1.74 -7.90 -10.90
C PHE A 70 2.51 -9.10 -10.35
N TRP A 71 1.80 -9.97 -9.67
CA TRP A 71 2.33 -11.25 -9.23
C TRP A 71 1.42 -12.39 -9.65
N LYS A 72 2.04 -13.51 -10.01
CA LYS A 72 1.31 -14.73 -10.36
C LYS A 72 2.12 -15.95 -9.90
N PRO A 73 1.46 -16.96 -9.29
CA PRO A 73 2.13 -18.21 -8.94
C PRO A 73 2.90 -18.80 -10.14
N GLY A 74 4.16 -19.18 -9.93
CA GLY A 74 5.03 -19.75 -10.95
C GLY A 74 5.60 -18.77 -11.99
N ARG A 75 5.15 -17.51 -12.02
CA ARG A 75 5.70 -16.46 -12.91
C ARG A 75 6.46 -15.37 -12.17
N GLY A 76 6.30 -15.30 -10.84
CA GLY A 76 6.94 -14.29 -10.02
C GLY A 76 6.38 -12.88 -10.20
N ILE A 77 7.20 -11.88 -9.89
CA ILE A 77 6.85 -10.46 -9.93
C ILE A 77 7.15 -9.87 -11.30
N GLN A 78 6.20 -9.10 -11.84
CA GLN A 78 6.35 -8.24 -13.00
C GLN A 78 6.12 -6.80 -12.58
N VAL A 79 7.18 -6.00 -12.55
CA VAL A 79 7.13 -4.60 -12.12
C VAL A 79 6.40 -3.76 -13.15
N CYS A 80 5.46 -2.94 -12.69
CA CYS A 80 4.78 -1.92 -13.48
C CYS A 80 5.45 -0.56 -13.33
N GLU A 81 5.70 -0.17 -12.07
CA GLU A 81 6.21 1.16 -11.73
C GLU A 81 7.02 1.08 -10.44
N ILE A 82 8.12 1.85 -10.38
CA ILE A 82 8.83 2.19 -9.15
C ILE A 82 8.86 3.71 -9.05
N ALA A 83 8.44 4.26 -7.91
CA ALA A 83 8.33 5.69 -7.69
C ALA A 83 9.02 6.10 -6.38
N GLY A 84 9.80 7.19 -6.41
CA GLY A 84 10.48 7.78 -5.25
C GLY A 84 9.54 8.57 -4.33
N ARG A 85 8.37 8.04 -4.03
CA ARG A 85 7.35 8.64 -3.18
C ARG A 85 6.44 7.58 -2.57
N PHE A 86 5.70 7.94 -1.54
CA PHE A 86 4.57 7.15 -1.06
C PHE A 86 3.37 7.27 -2.01
N PHE A 87 2.47 6.29 -1.99
CA PHE A 87 1.18 6.40 -2.66
C PHE A 87 0.25 7.30 -1.84
N GLY A 88 -0.35 8.30 -2.48
CA GLY A 88 -0.90 9.48 -1.84
C GLY A 88 -2.08 9.28 -0.88
N TYR A 89 -2.81 8.17 -0.93
CA TYR A 89 -3.99 7.92 -0.07
C TYR A 89 -3.87 6.60 0.70
N GLU A 90 -2.69 6.03 0.76
CA GLU A 90 -2.47 4.75 1.44
C GLU A 90 -1.87 4.93 2.84
N HIS A 91 -1.51 6.16 3.21
CA HIS A 91 -0.91 6.49 4.50
C HIS A 91 -1.87 6.23 5.68
N GLU A 92 -3.14 6.62 5.57
CA GLU A 92 -4.15 6.38 6.61
C GLU A 92 -4.38 4.87 6.84
N LEU A 93 -4.27 4.06 5.78
CA LEU A 93 -4.37 2.61 5.90
C LEU A 93 -3.17 1.99 6.61
N THR A 94 -1.97 2.52 6.41
CA THR A 94 -0.78 2.01 7.12
C THR A 94 -0.86 2.30 8.60
N ASP A 95 -1.35 3.48 9.00
CA ASP A 95 -1.62 3.79 10.40
C ASP A 95 -2.71 2.88 10.96
N MET A 96 -3.85 2.79 10.31
CA MET A 96 -4.96 1.96 10.78
C MET A 96 -4.60 0.47 10.90
N VAL A 97 -3.84 -0.06 9.94
CA VAL A 97 -3.53 -1.49 9.85
C VAL A 97 -2.35 -1.89 10.75
N TYR A 98 -1.34 -1.04 10.82
CA TYR A 98 -0.08 -1.36 11.50
C TYR A 98 0.25 -0.42 12.67
N GLY A 99 -0.45 0.69 12.82
CA GLY A 99 -0.04 1.78 13.70
C GLY A 99 1.22 2.50 13.21
N PHE A 100 1.50 2.43 11.90
CA PHE A 100 2.70 3.00 11.30
C PHE A 100 2.35 4.29 10.55
N GLN A 101 2.77 5.43 11.10
CA GLN A 101 2.46 6.76 10.57
C GLN A 101 3.55 7.24 9.61
N THR A 102 3.22 7.27 8.33
CA THR A 102 4.16 7.71 7.27
C THR A 102 4.48 9.20 7.34
N GLU A 103 3.57 10.02 7.86
CA GLU A 103 3.79 11.45 8.10
C GLU A 103 4.79 11.68 9.23
N GLU A 104 4.69 10.91 10.32
CA GLU A 104 5.65 10.94 11.41
C GLU A 104 7.04 10.53 10.92
N LEU A 105 7.11 9.46 10.12
CA LEU A 105 8.36 9.03 9.47
C LEU A 105 9.02 10.16 8.65
N LEU A 106 8.22 10.92 7.88
CA LEU A 106 8.75 12.04 7.08
C LEU A 106 9.25 13.19 7.96
N LEU A 107 8.57 13.49 9.07
CA LEU A 107 9.01 14.51 10.03
C LEU A 107 10.28 14.06 10.76
N ASP A 108 10.32 12.82 11.24
CA ASP A 108 11.49 12.27 11.92
C ASP A 108 12.71 12.20 10.99
N TYR A 109 12.49 11.94 9.71
CA TYR A 109 13.58 11.99 8.72
C TYR A 109 14.24 13.37 8.63
N LEU A 110 13.48 14.43 8.83
CA LEU A 110 14.00 15.80 8.77
C LEU A 110 14.62 16.26 10.09
N TYR A 111 14.12 15.79 11.23
CA TYR A 111 14.43 16.36 12.53
C TYR A 111 15.04 15.37 13.54
N GLU A 112 14.68 14.09 13.47
CA GLU A 112 15.02 13.09 14.49
C GLU A 112 15.32 11.71 13.86
N LYS A 113 16.31 11.64 13.00
CA LYS A 113 16.64 10.42 12.21
C LYS A 113 16.82 9.14 13.03
N ASP A 114 17.27 9.25 14.27
CA ASP A 114 17.50 8.08 15.15
C ASP A 114 16.17 7.35 15.46
N ARG A 115 15.05 8.07 15.53
CA ARG A 115 13.71 7.50 15.75
C ARG A 115 13.24 6.60 14.62
N ILE A 116 13.68 6.85 13.39
CA ILE A 116 13.28 6.04 12.23
C ILE A 116 13.70 4.59 12.42
N LYS A 117 14.89 4.37 12.94
CA LYS A 117 15.38 3.01 13.22
C LYS A 117 14.48 2.31 14.24
N GLU A 118 14.12 2.99 15.33
CA GLU A 118 13.22 2.45 16.35
C GLU A 118 11.83 2.13 15.76
N MET A 119 11.31 2.99 14.88
CA MET A 119 10.04 2.74 14.19
C MET A 119 10.09 1.43 13.41
N PHE A 120 11.15 1.19 12.62
CA PHE A 120 11.28 -0.05 11.85
C PHE A 120 11.65 -1.27 12.69
N ASP A 121 12.37 -1.11 13.79
CA ASP A 121 12.68 -2.20 14.71
C ASP A 121 11.41 -2.74 15.40
N CYS A 122 10.39 -1.89 15.55
CA CYS A 122 9.09 -2.27 16.13
C CYS A 122 8.04 -2.66 15.06
N HIS A 123 8.29 -2.38 13.80
CA HIS A 123 7.31 -2.59 12.72
C HIS A 123 7.32 -4.02 12.21
N ASP A 124 6.15 -4.65 12.23
CA ASP A 124 5.96 -6.02 11.73
C ASP A 124 4.80 -6.09 10.72
N ILE A 125 5.13 -6.24 9.46
CA ILE A 125 4.15 -6.32 8.37
C ILE A 125 3.33 -7.62 8.38
N TYR A 126 3.77 -8.63 9.12
CA TYR A 126 3.08 -9.94 9.21
C TYR A 126 2.06 -9.99 10.33
N HIS A 127 2.15 -9.08 11.31
CA HIS A 127 1.24 -9.02 12.45
C HIS A 127 0.48 -7.69 12.50
N PRO A 128 -0.50 -7.48 11.58
CA PRO A 128 -1.27 -6.25 11.57
C PRO A 128 -2.15 -6.13 12.82
N VAL A 129 -2.35 -4.92 13.31
CA VAL A 129 -3.29 -4.62 14.40
C VAL A 129 -4.74 -4.83 13.94
N LYS A 130 -5.00 -4.52 12.67
CA LYS A 130 -6.30 -4.66 12.00
C LYS A 130 -6.10 -5.02 10.53
N TYR A 131 -7.18 -5.44 9.90
CA TYR A 131 -7.27 -5.52 8.44
C TYR A 131 -8.02 -4.30 7.92
N GLY A 132 -7.58 -3.74 6.82
CA GLY A 132 -8.16 -2.53 6.24
C GLY A 132 -8.32 -2.62 4.73
N ALA A 133 -9.24 -1.83 4.20
CA ALA A 133 -9.38 -1.69 2.75
C ALA A 133 -9.88 -0.29 2.36
N VAL A 134 -9.39 0.22 1.24
CA VAL A 134 -10.03 1.31 0.50
C VAL A 134 -10.91 0.71 -0.58
N LEU A 135 -12.15 1.19 -0.66
CA LEU A 135 -13.10 0.82 -1.69
C LEU A 135 -13.27 1.97 -2.67
N TYR A 136 -13.18 1.67 -3.96
CA TYR A 136 -13.40 2.66 -5.03
C TYR A 136 -14.80 2.50 -5.59
N PHE A 137 -15.67 3.47 -5.33
CA PHE A 137 -17.00 3.52 -5.90
C PHE A 137 -16.97 4.29 -7.23
N GLN A 138 -17.44 3.64 -8.26
CA GLN A 138 -17.51 4.23 -9.59
C GLN A 138 -18.93 4.70 -9.87
N GLY A 139 -19.09 6.02 -10.08
CA GLY A 139 -20.33 6.59 -10.60
C GLY A 139 -20.42 6.42 -12.12
N ARG A 140 -21.63 6.25 -12.64
CA ARG A 140 -21.87 6.43 -14.06
C ARG A 140 -21.78 7.90 -14.43
N GLN A 141 -21.51 8.20 -15.69
CA GLN A 141 -21.45 9.57 -16.20
C GLN A 141 -22.69 10.37 -15.76
N LEU A 142 -22.47 11.56 -15.20
CA LEU A 142 -23.50 12.47 -14.67
C LEU A 142 -24.24 12.01 -13.41
N GLN A 143 -23.79 10.94 -12.76
CA GLN A 143 -24.33 10.53 -11.45
C GLN A 143 -23.40 11.00 -10.34
N ILE A 144 -23.97 11.66 -9.32
CA ILE A 144 -23.27 11.94 -8.06
C ILE A 144 -23.41 10.69 -7.21
N ALA A 145 -22.28 10.17 -6.69
CA ALA A 145 -22.32 9.05 -5.77
C ALA A 145 -22.99 9.46 -4.45
N ASP A 146 -23.99 8.71 -4.03
CA ASP A 146 -24.55 8.85 -2.69
C ASP A 146 -23.61 8.13 -1.70
N GLN A 147 -22.76 8.92 -1.05
CA GLN A 147 -21.78 8.42 -0.10
C GLN A 147 -22.43 7.71 1.10
N THR A 148 -23.58 8.22 1.58
CA THR A 148 -24.28 7.61 2.72
C THR A 148 -24.80 6.23 2.34
N ALA A 149 -25.48 6.11 1.20
CA ALA A 149 -25.96 4.82 0.71
C ALA A 149 -24.81 3.84 0.41
N ALA A 150 -23.69 4.33 -0.12
CA ALA A 150 -22.49 3.51 -0.33
C ALA A 150 -21.91 2.98 0.99
N CYS A 151 -21.85 3.81 2.03
CA CYS A 151 -21.43 3.41 3.36
C CYS A 151 -22.33 2.34 3.97
N GLU A 152 -23.65 2.56 3.92
CA GLU A 152 -24.62 1.61 4.48
C GLU A 152 -24.52 0.26 3.78
N LEU A 153 -24.42 0.28 2.44
CA LEU A 153 -24.23 -0.94 1.64
C LEU A 153 -22.93 -1.66 2.01
N ALA A 154 -21.81 -0.92 2.16
CA ALA A 154 -20.53 -1.50 2.54
C ALA A 154 -20.57 -2.09 3.95
N LYS A 155 -21.20 -1.41 4.94
CA LYS A 155 -21.41 -1.93 6.29
C LYS A 155 -22.22 -3.23 6.25
N GLU A 156 -23.32 -3.25 5.51
CA GLU A 156 -24.19 -4.41 5.37
C GLU A 156 -23.46 -5.60 4.72
N LYS A 157 -22.81 -5.37 3.57
CA LYS A 157 -22.19 -6.44 2.78
C LYS A 157 -20.86 -6.91 3.35
N LEU A 158 -20.05 -6.00 3.88
CA LEU A 158 -18.69 -6.30 4.36
C LEU A 158 -18.62 -6.46 5.88
N ARG A 159 -19.72 -6.18 6.59
CA ARG A 159 -19.79 -6.20 8.06
C ARG A 159 -18.71 -5.31 8.71
N CYS A 160 -18.38 -4.20 8.06
CA CYS A 160 -17.40 -3.24 8.57
C CYS A 160 -17.91 -2.58 9.86
N LYS A 161 -17.02 -2.37 10.83
CA LYS A 161 -17.36 -1.67 12.07
C LYS A 161 -17.26 -0.16 11.93
N THR A 162 -16.35 0.33 11.11
CA THR A 162 -16.12 1.75 10.84
C THR A 162 -15.93 1.97 9.35
N LEU A 163 -16.42 3.10 8.87
CA LEU A 163 -16.19 3.60 7.52
C LEU A 163 -15.90 5.08 7.63
N ASP A 164 -14.70 5.46 7.22
CA ASP A 164 -14.30 6.83 7.02
C ASP A 164 -14.23 7.11 5.52
N PHE A 165 -14.60 8.31 5.11
CA PHE A 165 -14.46 8.78 3.74
C PHE A 165 -13.20 9.62 3.65
N LEU A 166 -12.37 9.29 2.68
CA LEU A 166 -11.18 10.04 2.28
C LEU A 166 -11.52 11.05 1.20
#